data_3f7009c58ebb9ff09a22374bb29ea718
#
_entry.id   3f7009c58ebb9ff09a22374bb29ea718
#
_cell.length_a   1.000
_cell.length_b   1.000
_cell.length_c   1.000
_cell.angle_alpha   90.00
_cell.angle_beta   90.00
_cell.angle_gamma   90.00
#
_symmetry.space_group_name_H-M   'P 1'
#
loop_
_entity.id
_entity.type
_entity.pdbx_description
1 polymer ?
#
loop_
_entity_poly.entity_id
_entity_poly.type
_entity_poly.pdbx_seq_one_letter_code
_entity_poly.pdbx_strand_id
1 'polypeptide(L)'
;MSPDRKKRGSAKVTTKAKPRTKSDAKSGAGSGIAPARRGDVSFREMERAEIEAMLLRNKVGRLAFSFHDRVDLQPIHYVYERGWLYGRTSEGEKIASLAHNQWVAFEIDEIDDTFDWKSVVIHGSLWILHPRGSPRAEEVWAKAAELVSKIVPGALTEDDPVGFRQILFRIAVSDVRGREAKTKTVERAVP
;
A
#
# COMPACT_ATOMS: atom_id res chain seq x y z
N MET A 1 -40.32 -4.91 45.33
CA MET A 1 -39.59 -4.02 46.27
C MET A 1 -38.38 -3.46 45.50
N SER A 2 -38.52 -2.26 44.97
CA SER A 2 -37.38 -1.32 44.73
C SER A 2 -37.05 -0.64 46.07
N PRO A 3 -35.85 -0.04 46.25
CA PRO A 3 -35.24 1.02 45.47
C PRO A 3 -33.69 0.82 45.32
N ASP A 4 -32.87 1.59 44.68
CA ASP A 4 -32.64 3.04 44.83
C ASP A 4 -31.77 3.60 43.67
N ARG A 5 -32.11 4.82 43.30
CA ARG A 5 -31.53 5.58 42.16
C ARG A 5 -30.57 6.62 42.78
N LYS A 6 -29.25 6.46 42.59
CA LYS A 6 -28.27 7.52 42.95
C LYS A 6 -27.79 8.29 41.71
N LYS A 7 -28.27 9.53 41.61
CA LYS A 7 -27.74 10.61 40.77
C LYS A 7 -26.32 10.99 41.21
N ARG A 8 -25.38 11.13 40.28
CA ARG A 8 -24.14 11.87 40.54
C ARG A 8 -24.04 13.04 39.56
N GLY A 9 -23.81 14.19 40.16
CA GLY A 9 -23.89 15.51 39.58
C GLY A 9 -22.75 15.85 38.64
N SER A 10 -23.12 16.73 37.73
CA SER A 10 -22.25 17.42 36.77
C SER A 10 -21.49 18.54 37.50
N ALA A 11 -20.15 18.48 37.49
CA ALA A 11 -19.30 19.58 37.95
C ALA A 11 -18.85 20.39 36.73
N LYS A 12 -19.34 21.62 36.63
CA LYS A 12 -18.85 22.65 35.69
C LYS A 12 -17.51 23.19 36.20
N VAL A 13 -16.43 22.99 35.42
CA VAL A 13 -15.17 23.69 35.66
C VAL A 13 -15.14 24.94 34.78
N THR A 14 -15.23 26.09 35.41
CA THR A 14 -15.03 27.42 34.80
C THR A 14 -13.58 27.83 35.00
N THR A 15 -12.81 27.88 33.90
CA THR A 15 -11.45 28.43 33.93
C THR A 15 -11.47 29.92 33.52
N LYS A 16 -11.16 30.78 34.48
CA LYS A 16 -10.93 32.24 34.27
C LYS A 16 -9.62 32.46 33.49
N ALA A 17 -9.68 33.16 32.37
CA ALA A 17 -8.51 33.67 31.66
C ALA A 17 -7.91 34.89 32.37
N LYS A 18 -6.60 34.90 32.51
CA LYS A 18 -5.80 36.02 33.05
C LYS A 18 -5.22 36.83 31.89
N PRO A 19 -5.22 38.18 31.93
CA PRO A 19 -4.69 39.00 30.84
C PRO A 19 -3.15 38.96 30.78
N ARG A 20 -2.59 38.81 29.56
CA ARG A 20 -1.14 38.90 29.32
C ARG A 20 -0.71 40.35 29.08
N THR A 21 0.25 40.77 29.88
CA THR A 21 1.00 42.00 29.71
C THR A 21 1.83 41.99 28.43
N LYS A 22 1.86 43.14 27.73
CA LYS A 22 2.76 43.43 26.60
C LYS A 22 4.19 43.60 27.14
N SER A 23 5.13 42.88 26.57
CA SER A 23 6.56 43.17 26.69
C SER A 23 7.15 43.41 25.30
N ASP A 24 7.83 44.53 25.17
CA ASP A 24 8.52 44.98 23.97
C ASP A 24 9.62 44.00 23.56
N ALA A 25 9.60 43.53 22.31
CA ALA A 25 10.66 42.72 21.75
C ALA A 25 11.49 43.53 20.76
N LYS A 26 12.77 43.65 21.09
CA LYS A 26 13.85 44.20 20.28
C LYS A 26 13.98 43.45 18.95
N SER A 27 14.20 44.23 17.89
CA SER A 27 14.59 43.80 16.55
C SER A 27 15.86 42.96 16.56
N GLY A 28 15.71 41.66 16.18
CA GLY A 28 16.81 40.81 15.78
C GLY A 28 16.67 40.55 14.27
N ALA A 29 17.69 40.96 13.50
CA ALA A 29 17.76 40.66 12.08
C ALA A 29 18.00 39.16 11.90
N GLY A 30 16.92 38.39 11.74
CA GLY A 30 16.96 37.02 11.33
C GLY A 30 16.94 36.95 9.81
N SER A 31 17.89 36.24 9.20
CA SER A 31 17.94 35.92 7.78
C SER A 31 16.62 35.25 7.41
N GLY A 32 15.77 36.01 6.75
CA GLY A 32 14.49 35.51 6.28
C GLY A 32 14.70 34.46 5.19
N ILE A 33 14.58 33.19 5.54
CA ILE A 33 14.26 32.16 4.58
C ILE A 33 12.86 32.53 4.06
N ALA A 34 12.82 33.09 2.85
CA ALA A 34 11.56 33.39 2.20
C ALA A 34 10.73 32.08 2.16
N PRO A 35 9.44 32.11 2.52
CA PRO A 35 8.62 30.90 2.41
C PRO A 35 8.69 30.45 0.97
N ALA A 36 9.06 29.18 0.76
CA ALA A 36 9.02 28.56 -0.56
C ALA A 36 7.66 28.87 -1.17
N ARG A 37 7.65 29.55 -2.32
CA ARG A 37 6.41 29.75 -3.08
C ARG A 37 5.83 28.37 -3.29
N ARG A 38 4.54 28.18 -2.96
CA ARG A 38 3.81 26.95 -3.24
C ARG A 38 4.02 26.64 -4.72
N GLY A 39 4.88 25.66 -5.02
CA GLY A 39 5.01 25.10 -6.34
C GLY A 39 3.64 24.52 -6.70
N ASP A 40 3.16 24.77 -7.91
CA ASP A 40 1.93 24.16 -8.39
C ASP A 40 2.12 22.65 -8.37
N VAL A 41 1.40 21.95 -7.50
CA VAL A 41 1.36 20.48 -7.49
C VAL A 41 0.30 20.05 -8.51
N SER A 42 0.66 19.15 -9.40
CA SER A 42 -0.27 18.51 -10.32
C SER A 42 -0.57 17.09 -9.87
N PHE A 43 -1.84 16.71 -9.93
CA PHE A 43 -2.30 15.34 -9.75
C PHE A 43 -2.91 14.89 -11.07
N ARG A 44 -2.54 13.67 -11.51
CA ARG A 44 -3.13 13.09 -12.72
C ARG A 44 -3.33 11.59 -12.57
N GLU A 45 -4.20 11.06 -13.40
CA GLU A 45 -4.26 9.62 -13.65
C GLU A 45 -3.11 9.21 -14.55
N MET A 46 -2.55 8.02 -14.30
CA MET A 46 -1.48 7.45 -15.11
C MET A 46 -2.08 6.72 -16.30
N GLU A 47 -1.38 6.78 -17.43
CA GLU A 47 -1.73 6.03 -18.62
C GLU A 47 -1.45 4.52 -18.41
N ARG A 48 -2.20 3.66 -19.12
CA ARG A 48 -2.08 2.21 -19.00
C ARG A 48 -0.63 1.70 -19.19
N ALA A 49 0.09 2.27 -20.14
CA ALA A 49 1.49 1.90 -20.40
C ALA A 49 2.42 2.27 -19.22
N GLU A 50 2.16 3.40 -18.55
CA GLU A 50 2.93 3.82 -17.37
C GLU A 50 2.65 2.90 -16.18
N ILE A 51 1.39 2.52 -15.97
CA ILE A 51 0.96 1.54 -14.95
C ILE A 51 1.65 0.20 -15.19
N GLU A 52 1.61 -0.31 -16.42
CA GLU A 52 2.21 -1.59 -16.77
C GLU A 52 3.74 -1.56 -16.58
N ALA A 53 4.39 -0.50 -17.02
CA ALA A 53 5.83 -0.31 -16.80
C ALA A 53 6.19 -0.28 -15.31
N MET A 54 5.37 0.35 -14.47
CA MET A 54 5.57 0.38 -13.03
C MET A 54 5.37 -1.01 -12.40
N LEU A 55 4.36 -1.78 -12.81
CA LEU A 55 4.14 -3.15 -12.36
C LEU A 55 5.27 -4.10 -12.74
N LEU A 56 5.87 -3.93 -13.91
CA LEU A 56 6.96 -4.76 -14.39
C LEU A 56 8.29 -4.51 -13.66
N ARG A 57 8.61 -3.26 -13.33
CA ARG A 57 9.90 -2.93 -12.70
C ARG A 57 9.91 -3.15 -11.19
N ASN A 58 8.77 -2.96 -10.51
CA ASN A 58 8.66 -3.19 -9.08
C ASN A 58 8.52 -4.68 -8.76
N LYS A 59 8.99 -5.10 -7.57
CA LYS A 59 8.98 -6.50 -7.13
C LYS A 59 8.34 -6.68 -5.75
N VAL A 60 8.01 -5.59 -5.08
CA VAL A 60 7.34 -5.58 -3.77
C VAL A 60 6.10 -4.70 -3.86
N GLY A 61 5.01 -5.17 -3.31
CA GLY A 61 3.78 -4.41 -3.16
C GLY A 61 3.05 -4.80 -1.89
N ARG A 62 1.91 -4.20 -1.65
CA ARG A 62 1.08 -4.41 -0.46
C ARG A 62 -0.21 -5.08 -0.84
N LEU A 63 -0.46 -6.25 -0.31
CA LEU A 63 -1.70 -7.01 -0.49
C LEU A 63 -2.64 -6.74 0.67
N ALA A 64 -3.81 -6.20 0.37
CA ALA A 64 -4.92 -6.02 1.30
C ALA A 64 -5.98 -7.10 1.06
N PHE A 65 -6.45 -7.70 2.15
CA PHE A 65 -7.52 -8.69 2.16
C PHE A 65 -8.39 -8.51 3.40
N SER A 66 -9.62 -8.98 3.34
CA SER A 66 -10.56 -8.87 4.48
C SER A 66 -10.90 -10.23 5.04
N PHE A 67 -11.00 -10.32 6.38
CA PHE A 67 -11.40 -11.50 7.11
C PHE A 67 -12.18 -11.09 8.36
N HIS A 68 -13.40 -11.61 8.53
CA HIS A 68 -14.27 -11.28 9.67
C HIS A 68 -14.36 -9.77 9.97
N ASP A 69 -14.74 -8.97 8.96
CA ASP A 69 -14.90 -7.51 9.04
C ASP A 69 -13.60 -6.72 9.38
N ARG A 70 -12.45 -7.38 9.34
CA ARG A 70 -11.13 -6.75 9.50
C ARG A 70 -10.40 -6.75 8.16
N VAL A 71 -9.75 -5.64 7.87
CA VAL A 71 -8.84 -5.54 6.72
C VAL A 71 -7.41 -5.68 7.23
N ASP A 72 -6.65 -6.57 6.60
CA ASP A 72 -5.22 -6.73 6.86
C ASP A 72 -4.42 -6.29 5.61
N LEU A 73 -3.19 -5.82 5.84
CA LEU A 73 -2.30 -5.32 4.80
C LEU A 73 -0.90 -5.89 5.00
N GLN A 74 -0.37 -6.58 3.99
CA GLN A 74 0.92 -7.24 4.10
C GLN A 74 1.80 -6.96 2.88
N PRO A 75 3.11 -6.68 3.08
CA PRO A 75 4.06 -6.61 1.98
C PRO A 75 4.28 -8.01 1.41
N ILE A 76 4.28 -8.11 0.09
CA ILE A 76 4.56 -9.34 -0.64
C ILE A 76 5.52 -9.07 -1.80
N HIS A 77 6.34 -10.07 -2.13
CA HIS A 77 7.03 -10.10 -3.41
C HIS A 77 6.08 -10.61 -4.49
N TYR A 78 6.16 -9.99 -5.66
CA TYR A 78 5.31 -10.35 -6.78
C TYR A 78 6.05 -10.30 -8.13
N VAL A 79 5.49 -10.98 -9.10
CA VAL A 79 5.82 -10.82 -10.52
C VAL A 79 4.54 -10.50 -11.27
N TYR A 80 4.57 -9.44 -12.07
CA TYR A 80 3.49 -9.13 -13.00
C TYR A 80 3.75 -9.74 -14.37
N GLU A 81 2.78 -10.44 -14.92
CA GLU A 81 2.81 -10.95 -16.29
C GLU A 81 1.39 -10.98 -16.89
N ARG A 82 1.19 -10.21 -17.96
CA ARG A 82 -0.01 -10.26 -18.82
C ARG A 82 -1.35 -10.21 -18.06
N GLY A 83 -1.50 -9.25 -17.14
CA GLY A 83 -2.72 -9.07 -16.36
C GLY A 83 -2.85 -9.98 -15.14
N TRP A 84 -1.78 -10.68 -14.77
CA TRP A 84 -1.70 -11.52 -13.58
C TRP A 84 -0.56 -11.07 -12.67
N LEU A 85 -0.82 -11.07 -11.38
CA LEU A 85 0.23 -10.98 -10.37
C LEU A 85 0.46 -12.38 -9.79
N TYR A 86 1.71 -12.80 -9.73
CA TYR A 86 2.13 -14.07 -9.14
C TYR A 86 2.94 -13.79 -7.88
N GLY A 87 2.70 -14.55 -6.84
CA GLY A 87 3.42 -14.43 -5.59
C GLY A 87 3.40 -15.71 -4.79
N ARG A 88 4.02 -15.65 -3.59
CA ARG A 88 4.00 -16.77 -2.66
C ARG A 88 3.74 -16.32 -1.23
N THR A 89 3.20 -17.21 -0.43
CA THR A 89 2.88 -16.99 0.98
C THR A 89 3.13 -18.26 1.80
N SER A 90 3.03 -18.12 3.12
CA SER A 90 2.96 -19.24 4.07
C SER A 90 1.51 -19.61 4.37
N GLU A 91 1.32 -20.76 4.99
CA GLU A 91 0.07 -21.07 5.69
C GLU A 91 -0.25 -20.02 6.76
N GLY A 92 -1.53 -19.85 7.09
CA GLY A 92 -1.98 -18.93 8.13
C GLY A 92 -3.33 -18.29 7.82
N GLU A 93 -3.68 -17.27 8.61
CA GLU A 93 -4.96 -16.57 8.54
C GLU A 93 -5.30 -16.05 7.13
N LYS A 94 -4.30 -15.62 6.37
CA LYS A 94 -4.48 -15.17 4.97
C LYS A 94 -5.11 -16.26 4.11
N ILE A 95 -4.62 -17.50 4.18
CA ILE A 95 -5.16 -18.61 3.40
C ILE A 95 -6.58 -18.96 3.83
N ALA A 96 -6.83 -18.98 5.14
CA ALA A 96 -8.18 -19.20 5.67
C ALA A 96 -9.15 -18.08 5.23
N SER A 97 -8.69 -16.84 5.23
CA SER A 97 -9.44 -15.67 4.76
C SER A 97 -9.83 -15.81 3.29
N LEU A 98 -8.89 -16.19 2.43
CA LEU A 98 -9.08 -16.30 0.99
C LEU A 98 -10.03 -17.44 0.59
N ALA A 99 -10.19 -18.45 1.43
CA ALA A 99 -11.21 -19.48 1.24
C ALA A 99 -12.65 -18.93 1.35
N HIS A 100 -12.84 -17.84 2.09
CA HIS A 100 -14.15 -17.19 2.28
C HIS A 100 -14.34 -15.99 1.34
N ASN A 101 -13.28 -15.25 1.06
CA ASN A 101 -13.33 -14.07 0.19
C ASN A 101 -12.06 -13.96 -0.64
N GLN A 102 -12.18 -14.19 -1.93
CA GLN A 102 -11.06 -14.12 -2.87
C GLN A 102 -10.73 -12.68 -3.32
N TRP A 103 -11.62 -11.72 -3.05
CA TRP A 103 -11.41 -10.33 -3.44
C TRP A 103 -10.32 -9.69 -2.63
N VAL A 104 -9.37 -9.10 -3.33
CA VAL A 104 -8.21 -8.43 -2.75
C VAL A 104 -7.97 -7.09 -3.42
N ALA A 105 -7.31 -6.20 -2.70
CA ALA A 105 -6.65 -5.05 -3.29
C ALA A 105 -5.13 -5.24 -3.20
N PHE A 106 -4.43 -4.78 -4.22
CA PHE A 106 -2.98 -4.81 -4.26
C PHE A 106 -2.47 -3.45 -4.68
N GLU A 107 -1.43 -2.96 -4.02
CA GLU A 107 -0.89 -1.63 -4.24
C GLU A 107 0.63 -1.68 -4.37
N ILE A 108 1.16 -0.84 -5.28
CA ILE A 108 2.58 -0.46 -5.35
C ILE A 108 2.70 1.05 -5.41
N ASP A 109 3.77 1.57 -4.83
CA ASP A 109 4.09 2.99 -4.83
C ASP A 109 5.56 3.24 -5.14
N GLU A 110 5.84 4.42 -5.70
CA GLU A 110 7.16 5.02 -5.86
C GLU A 110 7.05 6.43 -5.28
N ILE A 111 7.75 6.70 -4.19
CA ILE A 111 7.64 7.94 -3.44
C ILE A 111 9.03 8.56 -3.34
N ASP A 112 9.23 9.70 -4.02
CA ASP A 112 10.45 10.47 -3.96
C ASP A 112 10.33 11.63 -2.96
N ASP A 113 9.14 12.28 -2.88
CA ASP A 113 8.84 13.35 -1.94
C ASP A 113 7.33 13.43 -1.67
N THR A 114 6.91 14.30 -0.76
CA THR A 114 5.51 14.51 -0.35
C THR A 114 4.57 14.77 -1.53
N PHE A 115 5.06 15.45 -2.58
CA PHE A 115 4.32 15.78 -3.79
C PHE A 115 5.05 15.30 -5.06
N ASP A 116 5.90 14.30 -4.95
CA ASP A 116 6.51 13.60 -6.08
C ASP A 116 6.41 12.11 -5.83
N TRP A 117 5.30 11.50 -6.29
CA TRP A 117 5.02 10.09 -6.10
C TRP A 117 4.11 9.52 -7.18
N LYS A 118 4.18 8.21 -7.34
CA LYS A 118 3.26 7.41 -8.16
C LYS A 118 2.72 6.27 -7.32
N SER A 119 1.44 5.96 -7.50
CA SER A 119 0.79 4.80 -6.88
C SER A 119 -0.08 4.09 -7.88
N VAL A 120 -0.05 2.76 -7.86
CA VAL A 120 -0.91 1.89 -8.66
C VAL A 120 -1.67 0.97 -7.73
N VAL A 121 -3.00 1.03 -7.81
CA VAL A 121 -3.92 0.17 -7.07
C VAL A 121 -4.63 -0.77 -8.03
N ILE A 122 -4.60 -2.06 -7.68
CA ILE A 122 -5.27 -3.14 -8.40
C ILE A 122 -6.35 -3.71 -7.50
N HIS A 123 -7.53 -3.94 -8.06
CA HIS A 123 -8.54 -4.81 -7.48
C HIS A 123 -8.64 -6.11 -8.29
N GLY A 124 -8.76 -7.23 -7.61
CA GLY A 124 -8.79 -8.51 -8.28
C GLY A 124 -9.17 -9.67 -7.38
N SER A 125 -9.15 -10.86 -7.95
CA SER A 125 -9.39 -12.10 -7.22
C SER A 125 -8.11 -12.92 -7.11
N LEU A 126 -7.83 -13.39 -5.88
CA LEU A 126 -6.66 -14.20 -5.58
C LEU A 126 -7.01 -15.69 -5.61
N TRP A 127 -6.18 -16.47 -6.26
CA TRP A 127 -6.31 -17.92 -6.42
C TRP A 127 -5.07 -18.61 -5.89
N ILE A 128 -5.24 -19.54 -4.96
CA ILE A 128 -4.19 -20.43 -4.51
C ILE A 128 -3.90 -21.45 -5.62
N LEU A 129 -2.63 -21.70 -5.86
CA LEU A 129 -2.17 -22.63 -6.87
C LEU A 129 -1.70 -23.93 -6.21
N HIS A 130 -2.12 -25.05 -6.76
CA HIS A 130 -1.78 -26.37 -6.28
C HIS A 130 -0.84 -27.08 -7.26
N PRO A 131 0.23 -27.76 -6.77
CA PRO A 131 1.18 -28.45 -7.64
C PRO A 131 0.64 -29.72 -8.28
N ARG A 132 -0.56 -30.15 -7.88
CA ARG A 132 -1.24 -31.35 -8.39
C ARG A 132 -2.68 -31.02 -8.72
N GLY A 133 -3.22 -31.60 -9.81
CA GLY A 133 -4.60 -31.40 -10.23
C GLY A 133 -4.81 -31.73 -11.69
N SER A 134 -5.53 -30.87 -12.41
CA SER A 134 -5.64 -31.00 -13.87
C SER A 134 -4.32 -30.57 -14.54
N PRO A 135 -4.01 -31.06 -15.76
CA PRO A 135 -2.82 -30.64 -16.51
C PRO A 135 -2.67 -29.11 -16.59
N ARG A 136 -3.76 -28.39 -16.78
CA ARG A 136 -3.75 -26.92 -16.80
C ARG A 136 -3.42 -26.30 -15.44
N ALA A 137 -3.86 -26.89 -14.34
CA ALA A 137 -3.52 -26.40 -13.00
C ALA A 137 -2.02 -26.59 -12.70
N GLU A 138 -1.47 -27.70 -13.09
CA GLU A 138 -0.04 -28.01 -12.97
C GLU A 138 0.83 -27.08 -13.82
N GLU A 139 0.44 -26.78 -15.06
CA GLU A 139 1.09 -25.79 -15.92
C GLU A 139 1.10 -24.38 -15.28
N VAL A 140 -0.04 -23.95 -14.73
CA VAL A 140 -0.15 -22.64 -14.08
C VAL A 140 0.74 -22.58 -12.83
N TRP A 141 0.77 -23.66 -12.06
CA TRP A 141 1.65 -23.74 -10.88
C TRP A 141 3.13 -23.71 -11.28
N ALA A 142 3.54 -24.49 -12.27
CA ALA A 142 4.91 -24.52 -12.79
C ALA A 142 5.34 -23.15 -13.32
N LYS A 143 4.46 -22.46 -14.04
CA LYS A 143 4.70 -21.09 -14.51
C LYS A 143 4.87 -20.12 -13.36
N ALA A 144 4.05 -20.20 -12.33
CA ALA A 144 4.18 -19.36 -11.14
C ALA A 144 5.51 -19.60 -10.41
N ALA A 145 5.92 -20.88 -10.27
CA ALA A 145 7.20 -21.25 -9.67
C ALA A 145 8.39 -20.67 -10.46
N GLU A 146 8.38 -20.80 -11.80
CA GLU A 146 9.39 -20.19 -12.68
C GLU A 146 9.48 -18.67 -12.48
N LEU A 147 8.34 -17.99 -12.47
CA LEU A 147 8.28 -16.53 -12.33
C LEU A 147 8.80 -16.06 -10.95
N VAL A 148 8.37 -16.73 -9.89
CA VAL A 148 8.80 -16.42 -8.52
C VAL A 148 10.31 -16.66 -8.35
N SER A 149 10.86 -17.71 -8.95
CA SER A 149 12.30 -18.01 -8.91
C SER A 149 13.17 -16.94 -9.57
N LYS A 150 12.61 -16.16 -10.52
CA LYS A 150 13.31 -15.03 -11.15
C LYS A 150 13.57 -13.87 -10.19
N ILE A 151 12.73 -13.70 -9.16
CA ILE A 151 12.89 -12.62 -8.17
C ILE A 151 13.43 -13.12 -6.83
N VAL A 152 13.27 -14.40 -6.54
CA VAL A 152 13.83 -15.06 -5.35
C VAL A 152 14.54 -16.32 -5.81
N PRO A 153 15.83 -16.24 -6.13
CA PRO A 153 16.63 -17.42 -6.49
C PRO A 153 16.56 -18.49 -5.40
N GLY A 154 16.42 -19.72 -5.79
CA GLY A 154 16.25 -20.84 -4.87
C GLY A 154 14.83 -21.02 -4.30
N ALA A 155 13.87 -20.18 -4.68
CA ALA A 155 12.48 -20.31 -4.22
C ALA A 155 11.94 -21.73 -4.45
N LEU A 156 11.28 -22.30 -3.44
CA LEU A 156 10.69 -23.65 -3.45
C LEU A 156 11.69 -24.81 -3.57
N THR A 157 12.97 -24.55 -3.33
CA THR A 157 14.03 -25.57 -3.24
C THR A 157 14.60 -25.66 -1.81
N GLU A 158 15.56 -26.54 -1.58
CA GLU A 158 16.26 -26.65 -0.29
C GLU A 158 17.08 -25.39 0.05
N ASP A 159 17.52 -24.64 -0.97
CA ASP A 159 18.26 -23.37 -0.84
C ASP A 159 17.36 -22.15 -0.69
N ASP A 160 16.06 -22.32 -0.45
CA ASP A 160 15.11 -21.22 -0.35
C ASP A 160 15.38 -20.34 0.87
N PRO A 161 15.75 -19.05 0.70
CA PRO A 161 16.02 -18.15 1.82
C PRO A 161 14.78 -17.89 2.70
N VAL A 162 13.57 -18.25 2.22
CA VAL A 162 12.29 -18.06 2.92
C VAL A 162 11.45 -19.34 2.80
N GLY A 163 12.04 -20.49 3.13
CA GLY A 163 11.50 -21.83 2.93
C GLY A 163 10.13 -22.11 3.57
N PHE A 164 9.65 -21.25 4.50
CA PHE A 164 8.31 -21.36 5.06
C PHE A 164 7.20 -20.82 4.13
N ARG A 165 7.55 -20.13 3.01
CA ARG A 165 6.59 -19.59 2.03
C ARG A 165 6.44 -20.55 0.84
N GLN A 166 5.75 -21.65 1.04
CA GLN A 166 5.61 -22.73 0.05
C GLN A 166 4.34 -22.63 -0.82
N ILE A 167 3.42 -21.74 -0.48
CA ILE A 167 2.12 -21.65 -1.17
C ILE A 167 2.20 -20.58 -2.25
N LEU A 168 2.10 -21.01 -3.51
CA LEU A 168 1.99 -20.11 -4.65
C LEU A 168 0.55 -19.63 -4.83
N PHE A 169 0.41 -18.39 -5.27
CA PHE A 169 -0.87 -17.81 -5.64
C PHE A 169 -0.73 -16.94 -6.89
N ARG A 170 -1.86 -16.64 -7.50
CA ARG A 170 -1.97 -15.60 -8.53
C ARG A 170 -3.17 -14.70 -8.26
N ILE A 171 -3.09 -13.44 -8.71
CA ILE A 171 -4.20 -12.48 -8.65
C ILE A 171 -4.59 -12.16 -10.09
N ALA A 172 -5.86 -12.36 -10.43
CA ALA A 172 -6.44 -11.88 -11.67
C ALA A 172 -6.75 -10.40 -11.53
N VAL A 173 -6.16 -9.55 -12.38
CA VAL A 173 -6.41 -8.10 -12.37
C VAL A 173 -7.78 -7.84 -12.98
N SER A 174 -8.73 -7.31 -12.19
CA SER A 174 -10.07 -6.94 -12.63
C SER A 174 -10.20 -5.45 -12.94
N ASP A 175 -9.61 -4.60 -12.08
CA ASP A 175 -9.53 -3.15 -12.25
C ASP A 175 -8.15 -2.67 -11.83
N VAL A 176 -7.64 -1.66 -12.50
CA VAL A 176 -6.35 -1.04 -12.18
C VAL A 176 -6.41 0.45 -12.37
N ARG A 177 -5.89 1.20 -11.39
CA ARG A 177 -5.81 2.66 -11.40
C ARG A 177 -4.42 3.09 -10.96
N GLY A 178 -3.85 4.04 -11.70
CA GLY A 178 -2.60 4.68 -11.35
C GLY A 178 -2.80 6.17 -11.13
N ARG A 179 -2.12 6.73 -10.14
CA ARG A 179 -2.10 8.16 -9.85
C ARG A 179 -0.67 8.64 -9.68
N GLU A 180 -0.45 9.87 -10.14
CA GLU A 180 0.82 10.58 -9.97
C GLU A 180 0.56 11.94 -9.36
N ALA A 181 1.38 12.31 -8.36
CA ALA A 181 1.57 13.68 -7.92
C ALA A 181 2.94 14.16 -8.38
N LYS A 182 3.02 15.40 -8.87
CA LYS A 182 4.29 16.00 -9.27
C LYS A 182 4.32 17.48 -8.98
N THR A 183 5.41 17.94 -8.36
CA THR A 183 5.68 19.37 -8.18
C THR A 183 6.16 19.95 -9.51
N LYS A 184 5.48 20.97 -10.03
CA LYS A 184 5.94 21.71 -11.20
C LYS A 184 7.12 22.60 -10.78
N THR A 185 8.30 22.28 -11.30
CA THR A 185 9.44 23.21 -11.19
C THR A 185 9.14 24.42 -12.07
N VAL A 186 8.96 25.60 -11.46
CA VAL A 186 8.91 26.84 -12.21
C VAL A 186 10.33 27.15 -12.64
N GLU A 187 10.67 26.87 -13.91
CA GLU A 187 11.88 27.41 -14.50
C GLU A 187 11.82 28.95 -14.43
N ARG A 188 12.65 29.55 -13.60
CA ARG A 188 12.88 30.99 -13.63
C ARG A 188 13.54 31.30 -14.98
N ALA A 189 12.80 31.91 -15.89
CA ALA A 189 13.46 32.67 -16.95
C ALA A 189 14.35 33.73 -16.25
N VAL A 190 15.64 33.55 -16.38
CA VAL A 190 16.63 34.56 -15.96
C VAL A 190 16.51 35.68 -16.98
N PRO A 191 16.32 36.93 -16.57
CA PRO A 191 16.24 38.08 -17.47
C PRO A 191 17.53 38.36 -18.18
#